data_cec2eb8abaec05fdfdc11438f22fd41a
#
_entry.id   cec2eb8abaec05fdfdc11438f22fd41a
#
_cell.length_a   1.000
_cell.length_b   1.000
_cell.length_c   1.000
_cell.angle_alpha   90.00
_cell.angle_beta   90.00
_cell.angle_gamma   90.00
#
_symmetry.space_group_name_H-M   'P 1'
#
loop_
_entity.id
_entity.type
_entity.pdbx_description
1 polymer ?
#
loop_
_entity_poly.entity_id
_entity_poly.type
_entity_poly.pdbx_seq_one_letter_code
_entity_poly.pdbx_strand_id
1 'polypeptide(L)'
;MSMAVAGSERFASRLVDLGELEAIARQHVPLHTVTQEQIDAVDPLTYEVVRHRLWSVTNEMGDALMRMSGSPIVTDANDFDFALSDELGQEVQVGLYNTMLVGSVDLAIYWTLQNRAANPGIREGDMFLCNDPWVGGGLHQNDAMVYQPVFWDGQLFGWTSAVAHQADLGGVGLGSFSPAAEDVFSEALPTPPVKAVRDFVLQDDIADMWVRRSRVPLMVGLDLRAKVGANSVGRNQLLQIIEHYGPDTVKAVMKRMMNDAEGRLRAKLVGIPDGTWKATGYQDQSHEGDRGVHGITVAVTKTHDHLTFDFTGTNPQAGVINCTYAGMRGGIMLALLPHLAGDIPWSTGGLLRCFDIVSEEGTINNATFPAAVSRAPIGPAWLTATSWRSASRRCSTSHPTRHRATSRPPAAEPGTPPSSRASTNGERSRRRSCRSSWTRWRAA
;
A
#
# COMPACT_ATOMS: atom_id res chain seq x y z
N MET A 1 -14.59 20.62 30.58
CA MET A 1 -13.95 19.97 29.42
C MET A 1 -12.71 19.25 29.94
N SER A 2 -12.82 17.95 30.18
CA SER A 2 -11.73 17.13 30.70
C SER A 2 -10.63 17.09 29.65
N MET A 3 -9.47 17.64 29.95
CA MET A 3 -8.22 17.29 29.29
C MET A 3 -7.86 15.85 29.71
N ALA A 4 -8.64 14.88 29.23
CA ALA A 4 -8.15 13.53 29.23
C ALA A 4 -6.88 13.55 28.41
N VAL A 5 -5.74 13.30 29.05
CA VAL A 5 -4.49 12.93 28.39
C VAL A 5 -4.89 11.88 27.39
N ALA A 6 -4.81 12.21 26.09
CA ALA A 6 -5.08 11.27 25.03
C ALA A 6 -4.05 10.16 25.21
N GLY A 7 -4.48 9.07 25.83
CA GLY A 7 -3.64 7.90 26.03
C GLY A 7 -3.12 7.40 24.70
N SER A 8 -2.04 6.64 24.73
CA SER A 8 -1.42 6.03 23.55
C SER A 8 -2.42 5.28 22.66
N GLU A 9 -3.53 4.80 23.22
CA GLU A 9 -4.62 4.10 22.53
C GLU A 9 -5.29 4.91 21.40
N ARG A 10 -5.35 6.26 21.49
CA ARG A 10 -5.90 7.10 20.44
C ARG A 10 -5.06 7.09 19.16
N PHE A 11 -3.76 6.81 19.28
CA PHE A 11 -2.81 6.83 18.18
C PHE A 11 -2.42 5.42 17.73
N ALA A 12 -3.26 4.42 17.95
CA ALA A 12 -3.05 3.08 17.43
C ALA A 12 -3.92 2.86 16.18
N SER A 13 -3.29 2.45 15.08
CA SER A 13 -4.05 1.96 13.93
C SER A 13 -4.60 0.58 14.28
N ARG A 14 -5.91 0.45 14.29
CA ARG A 14 -6.61 -0.81 14.51
C ARG A 14 -7.52 -1.10 13.31
N LEU A 15 -7.80 -2.36 13.09
CA LEU A 15 -8.93 -2.73 12.25
C LEU A 15 -10.19 -2.11 12.86
N VAL A 16 -10.91 -1.34 12.05
CA VAL A 16 -12.13 -0.64 12.46
C VAL A 16 -13.31 -1.41 11.90
N ASP A 17 -14.35 -1.57 12.71
CA ASP A 17 -15.65 -1.96 12.19
C ASP A 17 -16.16 -0.85 11.27
N LEU A 18 -16.36 -1.16 9.99
CA LEU A 18 -16.79 -0.18 8.99
C LEU A 18 -18.19 0.37 9.27
N GLY A 19 -19.07 -0.42 9.90
CA GLY A 19 -20.41 0.04 10.29
C GLY A 19 -20.32 1.07 11.42
N GLU A 20 -19.45 0.85 12.40
CA GLU A 20 -19.19 1.82 13.46
C GLU A 20 -18.54 3.09 12.89
N LEU A 21 -17.57 2.95 11.99
CA LEU A 21 -16.92 4.07 11.33
C LEU A 21 -17.93 4.91 10.53
N GLU A 22 -18.81 4.26 9.77
CA GLU A 22 -19.87 4.93 9.01
C GLU A 22 -20.81 5.70 9.95
N ALA A 23 -21.21 5.09 11.06
CA ALA A 23 -22.08 5.74 12.04
C ALA A 23 -21.43 7.00 12.65
N ILE A 24 -20.12 6.96 12.93
CA ILE A 24 -19.35 8.12 13.42
C ILE A 24 -19.28 9.19 12.32
N ALA A 25 -18.88 8.81 11.11
CA ALA A 25 -18.70 9.74 9.99
C ALA A 25 -19.99 10.49 9.67
N ARG A 26 -21.13 9.79 9.60
CA ARG A 26 -22.45 10.37 9.30
C ARG A 26 -22.93 11.41 10.31
N GLN A 27 -22.40 11.41 11.54
CA GLN A 27 -22.73 12.46 12.53
C GLN A 27 -22.14 13.83 12.14
N HIS A 28 -21.13 13.86 11.29
CA HIS A 28 -20.34 15.07 11.01
C HIS A 28 -20.23 15.40 9.52
N VAL A 29 -20.37 14.41 8.65
CA VAL A 29 -20.18 14.55 7.19
C VAL A 29 -21.28 13.76 6.46
N PRO A 30 -22.05 14.39 5.57
CA PRO A 30 -22.96 13.66 4.69
C PRO A 30 -22.15 12.74 3.76
N LEU A 31 -22.54 11.46 3.64
CA LEU A 31 -21.86 10.47 2.82
C LEU A 31 -22.69 10.13 1.58
N HIS A 32 -22.05 10.09 0.41
CA HIS A 32 -22.64 9.60 -0.83
C HIS A 32 -22.50 8.07 -0.89
N THR A 33 -23.61 7.36 -0.79
CA THR A 33 -23.67 5.90 -0.80
C THR A 33 -24.66 5.40 -1.85
N VAL A 34 -24.52 4.13 -2.25
CA VAL A 34 -25.44 3.47 -3.20
C VAL A 34 -25.96 2.16 -2.59
N THR A 35 -27.10 1.71 -3.08
CA THR A 35 -27.72 0.44 -2.69
C THR A 35 -27.10 -0.73 -3.46
N GLN A 36 -27.30 -1.95 -2.96
CA GLN A 36 -26.87 -3.17 -3.67
C GLN A 36 -27.55 -3.29 -5.05
N GLU A 37 -28.83 -2.88 -5.16
CA GLU A 37 -29.54 -2.87 -6.44
C GLU A 37 -28.85 -1.95 -7.46
N GLN A 38 -28.40 -0.77 -7.05
CA GLN A 38 -27.64 0.14 -7.93
C GLN A 38 -26.28 -0.47 -8.36
N ILE A 39 -25.61 -1.19 -7.45
CA ILE A 39 -24.36 -1.88 -7.78
C ILE A 39 -24.59 -2.97 -8.83
N ASP A 40 -25.64 -3.77 -8.65
CA ASP A 40 -25.97 -4.88 -9.54
C ASP A 40 -26.51 -4.41 -10.89
N ALA A 41 -27.12 -3.22 -10.96
CA ALA A 41 -27.70 -2.63 -12.17
C ALA A 41 -26.61 -2.08 -13.14
N VAL A 42 -25.35 -1.95 -12.73
CA VAL A 42 -24.28 -1.45 -13.62
C VAL A 42 -24.03 -2.44 -14.75
N ASP A 43 -24.26 -2.01 -15.99
CA ASP A 43 -24.00 -2.84 -17.15
C ASP A 43 -22.49 -3.13 -17.35
N PRO A 44 -22.12 -4.26 -17.98
CA PRO A 44 -20.73 -4.67 -18.11
C PRO A 44 -19.84 -3.69 -18.88
N LEU A 45 -20.37 -2.99 -19.89
CA LEU A 45 -19.60 -2.04 -20.69
C LEU A 45 -19.28 -0.78 -19.88
N THR A 46 -20.27 -0.21 -19.22
CA THR A 46 -20.09 0.95 -18.32
C THR A 46 -19.10 0.60 -17.19
N TYR A 47 -19.25 -0.60 -16.61
CA TYR A 47 -18.29 -1.09 -15.59
C TYR A 47 -16.85 -1.06 -16.09
N GLU A 48 -16.56 -1.68 -17.24
CA GLU A 48 -15.20 -1.74 -17.76
C GLU A 48 -14.65 -0.36 -18.14
N VAL A 49 -15.47 0.50 -18.77
CA VAL A 49 -15.03 1.84 -19.15
C VAL A 49 -14.72 2.70 -17.94
N VAL A 50 -15.61 2.75 -16.94
CA VAL A 50 -15.41 3.56 -15.73
C VAL A 50 -14.25 3.01 -14.90
N ARG A 51 -14.13 1.70 -14.75
CA ARG A 51 -13.00 1.04 -14.08
C ARG A 51 -11.65 1.45 -14.68
N HIS A 52 -11.54 1.43 -16.02
CA HIS A 52 -10.31 1.84 -16.69
C HIS A 52 -10.04 3.34 -16.56
N ARG A 53 -11.07 4.17 -16.52
CA ARG A 53 -10.90 5.61 -16.24
C ARG A 53 -10.42 5.87 -14.82
N LEU A 54 -10.97 5.17 -13.81
CA LEU A 54 -10.49 5.25 -12.42
C LEU A 54 -9.02 4.81 -12.31
N TRP A 55 -8.62 3.77 -13.05
CA TRP A 55 -7.21 3.40 -13.11
C TRP A 55 -6.33 4.51 -13.72
N SER A 56 -6.80 5.17 -14.79
CA SER A 56 -6.06 6.27 -15.40
C SER A 56 -5.85 7.44 -14.44
N VAL A 57 -6.77 7.67 -13.49
CA VAL A 57 -6.63 8.73 -12.49
C VAL A 57 -5.36 8.54 -11.65
N THR A 58 -5.10 7.34 -11.15
CA THR A 58 -3.88 7.07 -10.34
C THR A 58 -2.60 7.24 -11.17
N ASN A 59 -2.61 6.90 -12.45
CA ASN A 59 -1.47 7.13 -13.35
C ASN A 59 -1.22 8.63 -13.59
N GLU A 60 -2.26 9.41 -13.81
CA GLU A 60 -2.14 10.86 -13.98
C GLU A 60 -1.67 11.58 -12.70
N MET A 61 -2.09 11.07 -11.52
CA MET A 61 -1.55 11.52 -10.23
C MET A 61 -0.04 11.25 -10.15
N GLY A 62 0.40 10.07 -10.61
CA GLY A 62 1.82 9.69 -10.66
C GLY A 62 2.64 10.60 -11.56
N ASP A 63 2.17 10.82 -12.78
CA ASP A 63 2.80 11.73 -13.74
C ASP A 63 2.90 13.16 -13.18
N ALA A 64 1.85 13.64 -12.51
CA ALA A 64 1.83 14.96 -11.90
C ALA A 64 2.86 15.06 -10.75
N LEU A 65 2.92 14.06 -9.87
CA LEU A 65 3.90 14.03 -8.78
C LEU A 65 5.33 14.05 -9.32
N MET A 66 5.67 13.16 -10.25
CA MET A 66 7.02 13.04 -10.82
C MET A 66 7.48 14.34 -11.50
N ARG A 67 6.57 15.05 -12.18
CA ARG A 67 6.89 16.33 -12.85
C ARG A 67 7.09 17.51 -11.90
N MET A 68 6.49 17.47 -10.71
CA MET A 68 6.53 18.56 -9.74
C MET A 68 7.51 18.30 -8.59
N SER A 69 7.89 17.04 -8.35
CA SER A 69 8.82 16.68 -7.28
C SER A 69 10.24 17.19 -7.56
N GLY A 70 10.94 17.55 -6.50
CA GLY A 70 12.36 17.89 -6.53
C GLY A 70 13.26 16.75 -6.01
N SER A 71 12.70 15.61 -5.67
CA SER A 71 13.40 14.49 -5.01
C SER A 71 13.72 13.36 -5.98
N PRO A 72 15.00 12.92 -6.10
CA PRO A 72 15.34 11.73 -6.87
C PRO A 72 14.73 10.44 -6.31
N ILE A 73 14.31 10.43 -5.04
CA ILE A 73 13.57 9.32 -4.44
C ILE A 73 12.22 9.13 -5.15
N VAL A 74 11.57 10.24 -5.50
CA VAL A 74 10.33 10.23 -6.27
C VAL A 74 10.61 10.01 -7.75
N THR A 75 11.51 10.81 -8.36
CA THR A 75 11.69 10.85 -9.82
C THR A 75 12.44 9.65 -10.38
N ASP A 76 13.38 9.09 -9.63
CA ASP A 76 14.28 8.03 -10.11
C ASP A 76 13.98 6.68 -9.45
N ALA A 77 13.68 6.66 -8.14
CA ALA A 77 13.39 5.42 -7.42
C ALA A 77 11.91 5.03 -7.46
N ASN A 78 10.99 5.95 -7.82
CA ASN A 78 9.54 5.76 -7.79
C ASN A 78 9.02 5.30 -6.41
N ASP A 79 9.62 5.83 -5.33
CA ASP A 79 9.24 5.47 -3.98
C ASP A 79 8.03 6.29 -3.50
N PHE A 80 6.93 6.06 -4.14
CA PHE A 80 5.62 6.67 -3.87
C PHE A 80 4.49 5.76 -4.36
N ASP A 81 3.27 6.05 -3.91
CA ASP A 81 2.06 5.44 -4.47
C ASP A 81 0.83 6.34 -4.27
N PHE A 82 -0.29 5.95 -4.89
CA PHE A 82 -1.56 6.66 -4.87
C PHE A 82 -2.70 5.71 -4.58
N ALA A 83 -3.79 6.26 -4.02
CA ALA A 83 -5.03 5.54 -3.89
C ALA A 83 -6.23 6.42 -4.24
N LEU A 84 -7.24 5.82 -4.84
CA LEU A 84 -8.61 6.28 -4.85
C LEU A 84 -9.38 5.42 -3.86
N SER A 85 -10.08 6.06 -2.93
CA SER A 85 -10.86 5.36 -1.92
C SER A 85 -12.32 5.81 -1.94
N ASP A 86 -13.19 4.95 -1.42
CA ASP A 86 -14.60 5.30 -1.25
C ASP A 86 -14.80 6.31 -0.10
N GLU A 87 -16.04 6.62 0.24
CA GLU A 87 -16.41 7.59 1.27
C GLU A 87 -15.90 7.24 2.67
N LEU A 88 -15.72 5.95 2.95
CA LEU A 88 -15.17 5.46 4.21
C LEU A 88 -13.65 5.25 4.19
N GLY A 89 -13.00 5.40 3.03
CA GLY A 89 -11.55 5.22 2.91
C GLY A 89 -11.13 3.84 2.42
N GLN A 90 -12.06 2.92 2.10
CA GLN A 90 -11.71 1.64 1.50
C GLN A 90 -11.10 1.87 0.10
N GLU A 91 -9.93 1.32 -0.14
CA GLU A 91 -9.17 1.53 -1.38
C GLU A 91 -9.83 0.81 -2.56
N VAL A 92 -10.33 1.60 -3.51
CA VAL A 92 -10.97 1.14 -4.75
C VAL A 92 -9.95 0.86 -5.83
N GLN A 93 -8.95 1.72 -5.96
CA GLN A 93 -7.89 1.62 -6.94
C GLN A 93 -6.59 2.15 -6.33
N VAL A 94 -5.52 1.40 -6.47
CA VAL A 94 -4.17 1.81 -6.05
C VAL A 94 -3.24 1.92 -7.25
N GLY A 95 -2.19 2.72 -7.12
CA GLY A 95 -1.13 2.85 -8.12
C GLY A 95 -0.26 1.60 -8.20
N LEU A 96 0.65 1.58 -9.16
CA LEU A 96 1.55 0.46 -9.46
C LEU A 96 3.02 0.78 -9.18
N TYR A 97 3.29 1.67 -8.23
CA TYR A 97 4.64 2.13 -7.92
C TYR A 97 5.22 1.34 -6.74
N ASN A 98 5.18 1.85 -5.52
CA ASN A 98 5.61 1.10 -4.35
C ASN A 98 4.43 0.53 -3.57
N THR A 99 4.06 -0.71 -3.88
CA THR A 99 2.87 -1.38 -3.32
C THR A 99 2.93 -1.63 -1.81
N MET A 100 4.07 -1.45 -1.17
CA MET A 100 4.17 -1.52 0.30
C MET A 100 3.46 -0.32 0.95
N LEU A 101 3.50 0.85 0.31
CA LEU A 101 2.92 2.08 0.83
C LEU A 101 1.39 2.07 0.87
N VAL A 102 0.74 1.37 -0.06
CA VAL A 102 -0.73 1.26 -0.11
C VAL A 102 -1.32 0.38 0.99
N GLY A 103 -0.52 -0.32 1.76
CA GLY A 103 -0.98 -1.12 2.88
C GLY A 103 -1.48 -0.31 4.08
N SER A 104 -1.47 1.03 4.04
CA SER A 104 -1.77 1.87 5.21
C SER A 104 -2.66 3.09 4.93
N VAL A 105 -2.97 3.37 3.67
CA VAL A 105 -3.70 4.60 3.27
C VAL A 105 -5.09 4.67 3.89
N ASP A 106 -5.84 3.58 3.87
CA ASP A 106 -7.16 3.47 4.50
C ASP A 106 -7.11 3.74 6.01
N LEU A 107 -6.08 3.26 6.72
CA LEU A 107 -5.92 3.45 8.16
C LEU A 107 -5.84 4.93 8.53
N ALA A 108 -5.11 5.74 7.75
CA ALA A 108 -5.03 7.18 7.97
C ALA A 108 -6.38 7.88 7.74
N ILE A 109 -7.15 7.44 6.74
CA ILE A 109 -8.49 7.97 6.47
C ILE A 109 -9.45 7.55 7.59
N TYR A 110 -9.43 6.29 8.03
CA TYR A 110 -10.26 5.80 9.15
C TYR A 110 -9.99 6.62 10.42
N TRP A 111 -8.71 6.80 10.76
CA TRP A 111 -8.34 7.61 11.90
C TRP A 111 -8.83 9.06 11.77
N THR A 112 -8.77 9.62 10.56
CA THR A 112 -9.25 10.98 10.27
C THR A 112 -10.76 11.09 10.43
N LEU A 113 -11.53 10.15 9.91
CA LEU A 113 -12.97 10.11 10.07
C LEU A 113 -13.36 10.01 11.56
N GLN A 114 -12.66 9.20 12.33
CA GLN A 114 -12.91 9.03 13.76
C GLN A 114 -12.52 10.26 14.60
N ASN A 115 -11.40 10.91 14.27
CA ASN A 115 -10.75 11.87 15.17
C ASN A 115 -10.76 13.32 14.65
N ARG A 116 -11.09 13.55 13.37
CA ARG A 116 -11.06 14.88 12.74
C ARG A 116 -12.41 15.30 12.14
N ALA A 117 -13.35 14.40 11.96
CA ALA A 117 -14.66 14.75 11.38
C ALA A 117 -15.42 15.79 12.22
N ALA A 118 -15.37 15.68 13.54
CA ALA A 118 -15.97 16.67 14.45
C ALA A 118 -15.14 17.98 14.54
N ASN A 119 -13.83 17.85 14.67
CA ASN A 119 -12.91 18.97 14.84
C ASN A 119 -11.50 18.59 14.30
N PRO A 120 -10.98 19.32 13.29
CA PRO A 120 -11.45 20.61 12.72
C PRO A 120 -12.56 20.48 11.67
N GLY A 121 -13.17 19.32 11.51
CA GLY A 121 -14.14 19.01 10.46
C GLY A 121 -13.48 18.53 9.17
N ILE A 122 -14.29 17.95 8.27
CA ILE A 122 -13.89 17.51 6.92
C ILE A 122 -14.78 18.24 5.93
N ARG A 123 -14.19 19.02 5.03
CA ARG A 123 -14.94 19.89 4.11
C ARG A 123 -14.34 19.80 2.70
N GLU A 124 -15.11 20.19 1.72
CA GLU A 124 -14.59 20.40 0.37
C GLU A 124 -13.43 21.41 0.39
N GLY A 125 -12.37 21.13 -0.38
CA GLY A 125 -11.18 21.96 -0.43
C GLY A 125 -10.16 21.68 0.68
N ASP A 126 -10.43 20.79 1.61
CA ASP A 126 -9.45 20.35 2.61
C ASP A 126 -8.47 19.31 2.04
N MET A 127 -7.23 19.29 2.57
CA MET A 127 -6.33 18.14 2.48
C MET A 127 -5.64 17.93 3.82
N PHE A 128 -5.41 16.67 4.14
CA PHE A 128 -4.73 16.27 5.37
C PHE A 128 -3.32 15.79 5.04
N LEU A 129 -2.35 16.19 5.87
CA LEU A 129 -0.96 15.74 5.86
C LEU A 129 -0.72 14.83 7.05
N CYS A 130 -0.08 13.67 6.84
CA CYS A 130 0.24 12.71 7.87
C CYS A 130 1.56 12.01 7.55
N ASN A 131 2.38 11.74 8.59
CA ASN A 131 3.53 10.84 8.54
C ASN A 131 3.70 10.05 9.83
N ASP A 132 2.61 9.81 10.55
CA ASP A 132 2.62 9.05 11.80
C ASP A 132 2.28 7.57 11.51
N PRO A 133 3.26 6.64 11.62
CA PRO A 133 3.06 5.24 11.25
C PRO A 133 2.07 4.51 12.17
N TRP A 134 1.82 5.01 13.37
CA TRP A 134 0.86 4.39 14.30
C TRP A 134 -0.60 4.67 13.93
N VAL A 135 -0.83 5.69 13.10
CA VAL A 135 -2.18 6.03 12.62
C VAL A 135 -2.36 5.79 11.11
N GLY A 136 -1.44 5.07 10.49
CA GLY A 136 -1.50 4.74 9.07
C GLY A 136 -0.84 5.76 8.15
N GLY A 137 -0.06 6.71 8.67
CA GLY A 137 0.61 7.74 7.87
C GLY A 137 1.86 7.28 7.12
N GLY A 138 1.96 5.99 6.77
CA GLY A 138 3.10 5.39 6.09
C GLY A 138 3.72 4.25 6.89
N LEU A 139 4.85 3.72 6.44
CA LEU A 139 5.56 2.60 7.09
C LEU A 139 6.52 3.11 8.17
N HIS A 140 7.12 4.26 7.92
CA HIS A 140 7.96 5.02 8.83
C HIS A 140 7.72 6.52 8.62
N GLN A 141 8.32 7.36 9.45
CA GLN A 141 8.02 8.79 9.43
C GLN A 141 8.43 9.50 8.13
N ASN A 142 9.32 8.91 7.33
CA ASN A 142 9.71 9.48 6.04
C ASN A 142 8.64 9.32 4.96
N ASP A 143 7.72 8.37 5.12
CA ASP A 143 6.60 8.21 4.19
C ASP A 143 5.52 9.23 4.52
N ALA A 144 5.54 10.36 3.83
CA ALA A 144 4.59 11.42 4.06
C ALA A 144 3.41 11.32 3.09
N MET A 145 2.22 11.25 3.65
CA MET A 145 0.97 11.16 2.93
C MET A 145 0.25 12.51 2.93
N VAL A 146 -0.29 12.90 1.76
CA VAL A 146 -1.32 13.93 1.64
C VAL A 146 -2.55 13.27 1.01
N TYR A 147 -3.72 13.50 1.58
CA TYR A 147 -4.97 12.95 1.06
C TYR A 147 -6.09 13.98 1.15
N GLN A 148 -6.99 13.90 0.17
CA GLN A 148 -8.03 14.88 -0.09
C GLN A 148 -9.40 14.23 -0.11
N PRO A 149 -10.37 14.71 0.70
CA PRO A 149 -11.77 14.34 0.54
C PRO A 149 -12.33 14.92 -0.77
N VAL A 150 -13.03 14.11 -1.52
CA VAL A 150 -13.72 14.50 -2.75
C VAL A 150 -15.21 14.56 -2.45
N PHE A 151 -15.80 15.74 -2.64
CA PHE A 151 -17.21 15.98 -2.43
C PHE A 151 -17.96 16.08 -3.77
N TRP A 152 -19.19 15.60 -3.77
CA TRP A 152 -20.15 15.79 -4.83
C TRP A 152 -21.49 16.20 -4.23
N ASP A 153 -22.03 17.33 -4.68
CA ASP A 153 -23.28 17.91 -4.18
C ASP A 153 -23.36 17.95 -2.63
N GLY A 154 -22.27 18.43 -2.01
CA GLY A 154 -22.14 18.55 -0.55
C GLY A 154 -21.99 17.24 0.23
N GLN A 155 -21.92 16.10 -0.45
CA GLN A 155 -21.71 14.78 0.17
C GLN A 155 -20.28 14.30 -0.08
N LEU A 156 -19.67 13.68 0.92
CA LEU A 156 -18.37 13.04 0.78
C LEU A 156 -18.50 11.81 -0.12
N PHE A 157 -17.92 11.93 -1.31
CA PHE A 157 -17.97 10.88 -2.33
C PHE A 157 -16.83 9.87 -2.18
N GLY A 158 -15.64 10.32 -1.82
CA GLY A 158 -14.47 9.47 -1.71
C GLY A 158 -13.23 10.27 -1.38
N TRP A 159 -12.06 9.64 -1.57
CA TRP A 159 -10.77 10.25 -1.27
C TRP A 159 -9.76 9.99 -2.39
N THR A 160 -8.88 10.97 -2.60
CA THR A 160 -7.62 10.76 -3.31
C THR A 160 -6.48 10.82 -2.30
N SER A 161 -5.45 10.01 -2.49
CA SER A 161 -4.30 9.94 -1.59
C SER A 161 -3.00 9.84 -2.37
N ALA A 162 -1.98 10.55 -1.91
CA ALA A 162 -0.62 10.52 -2.44
C ALA A 162 0.35 10.31 -1.28
N VAL A 163 1.07 9.21 -1.25
CA VAL A 163 2.13 8.92 -0.28
C VAL A 163 3.46 8.85 -1.00
N ALA A 164 4.50 9.48 -0.44
CA ALA A 164 5.84 9.45 -1.02
C ALA A 164 6.91 9.53 0.08
N HIS A 165 7.96 8.75 -0.08
CA HIS A 165 9.13 8.80 0.78
C HIS A 165 9.84 10.16 0.64
N GLN A 166 10.14 10.78 1.77
CA GLN A 166 10.81 12.09 1.84
C GLN A 166 12.30 11.91 2.10
N ALA A 167 13.11 12.72 1.43
CA ALA A 167 14.57 12.62 1.51
C ALA A 167 15.12 12.85 2.92
N ASP A 168 14.49 13.71 3.72
CA ASP A 168 14.86 13.97 5.12
C ASP A 168 13.74 14.76 5.81
N LEU A 169 13.28 14.29 6.95
CA LEU A 169 12.30 14.95 7.81
C LEU A 169 12.82 15.23 9.23
N GLY A 170 14.16 15.22 9.40
CA GLY A 170 14.81 15.48 10.67
C GLY A 170 15.21 14.20 11.41
N GLY A 171 15.23 14.29 12.75
CA GLY A 171 15.84 13.25 13.60
C GLY A 171 17.36 13.40 13.70
N VAL A 172 18.00 12.50 14.47
CA VAL A 172 19.46 12.55 14.73
C VAL A 172 20.30 12.06 13.54
N GLY A 173 19.75 11.18 12.71
CA GLY A 173 20.42 10.63 11.54
C GLY A 173 20.12 11.40 10.24
N LEU A 174 21.07 11.41 9.28
CA LEU A 174 20.86 11.96 7.94
C LEU A 174 19.84 11.11 7.18
N GLY A 175 18.99 11.76 6.37
CA GLY A 175 17.93 11.09 5.66
C GLY A 175 16.84 10.51 6.57
N SER A 176 16.81 10.97 7.84
CA SER A 176 15.91 10.48 8.89
C SER A 176 16.06 8.97 9.21
N PHE A 177 17.11 8.33 8.69
CA PHE A 177 17.54 7.00 9.12
C PHE A 177 18.43 7.14 10.33
N SER A 178 17.99 6.65 11.49
CA SER A 178 18.65 6.87 12.76
C SER A 178 19.11 5.54 13.38
N PRO A 179 20.25 4.97 12.94
CA PRO A 179 20.72 3.66 13.42
C PRO A 179 20.98 3.60 14.93
N ALA A 180 21.22 4.77 15.54
CA ALA A 180 21.46 4.93 16.96
C ALA A 180 20.22 5.46 17.72
N ALA A 181 19.03 5.45 17.10
CA ALA A 181 17.81 5.84 17.80
C ALA A 181 17.45 4.82 18.88
N GLU A 182 17.14 5.30 20.05
CA GLU A 182 16.61 4.47 21.14
C GLU A 182 15.08 4.39 21.08
N ASP A 183 14.46 5.46 20.57
CA ASP A 183 13.02 5.61 20.44
C ASP A 183 12.66 6.57 19.29
N VAL A 184 11.37 6.77 19.08
CA VAL A 184 10.82 7.64 18.03
C VAL A 184 11.24 9.12 18.16
N PHE A 185 11.60 9.60 19.36
CA PHE A 185 12.00 10.99 19.58
C PHE A 185 13.39 11.29 19.01
N SER A 186 14.19 10.26 18.76
CA SER A 186 15.46 10.35 18.03
C SER A 186 15.28 10.32 16.51
N GLU A 187 14.09 10.03 16.00
CA GLU A 187 13.75 9.92 14.59
C GLU A 187 13.03 11.18 14.07
N ALA A 188 12.56 11.15 12.82
CA ALA A 188 11.70 12.22 12.31
C ALA A 188 10.40 12.32 13.13
N LEU A 189 9.95 13.53 13.41
CA LEU A 189 8.75 13.76 14.21
C LEU A 189 7.51 13.17 13.55
N PRO A 190 6.82 12.19 14.17
CA PRO A 190 5.55 11.71 13.69
C PRO A 190 4.49 12.82 13.82
N THR A 191 3.73 13.00 12.74
CA THR A 191 2.67 14.00 12.67
C THR A 191 1.38 13.26 12.33
N PRO A 192 0.45 13.11 13.29
CA PRO A 192 -0.87 12.57 13.00
C PRO A 192 -1.60 13.49 12.03
N PRO A 193 -2.71 13.06 11.41
CA PRO A 193 -3.43 13.83 10.41
C PRO A 193 -3.69 15.29 10.84
N VAL A 194 -3.07 16.23 10.12
CA VAL A 194 -3.29 17.67 10.25
C VAL A 194 -3.86 18.23 8.98
N LYS A 195 -4.77 19.19 9.07
CA LYS A 195 -5.38 19.85 7.93
C LYS A 195 -4.39 20.86 7.33
N ALA A 196 -3.61 20.40 6.33
CA ALA A 196 -2.58 21.20 5.68
C ALA A 196 -3.12 22.12 4.59
N VAL A 197 -4.21 21.75 3.94
CA VAL A 197 -4.92 22.58 2.96
C VAL A 197 -6.32 22.86 3.49
N ARG A 198 -6.76 24.13 3.37
CA ARG A 198 -8.12 24.56 3.70
C ARG A 198 -8.64 25.41 2.56
N ASP A 199 -9.85 25.12 2.13
CA ASP A 199 -10.49 25.84 1.02
C ASP A 199 -9.56 25.97 -0.20
N PHE A 200 -8.93 24.86 -0.59
CA PHE A 200 -7.95 24.72 -1.68
C PHE A 200 -6.63 25.51 -1.48
N VAL A 201 -6.40 26.12 -0.30
CA VAL A 201 -5.20 26.91 -0.01
C VAL A 201 -4.31 26.15 0.97
N LEU A 202 -3.07 25.86 0.54
CA LEU A 202 -2.04 25.32 1.42
C LEU A 202 -1.73 26.34 2.53
N GLN A 203 -1.81 25.87 3.78
CA GLN A 203 -1.60 26.72 4.94
C GLN A 203 -0.09 26.95 5.16
N ASP A 204 0.34 28.21 5.14
CA ASP A 204 1.76 28.57 5.22
C ASP A 204 2.39 28.14 6.55
N ASP A 205 1.69 28.27 7.66
CA ASP A 205 2.16 27.82 8.99
C ASP A 205 2.46 26.31 9.04
N ILE A 206 1.62 25.50 8.41
CA ILE A 206 1.83 24.06 8.30
C ILE A 206 2.98 23.75 7.33
N ALA A 207 3.02 24.42 6.17
CA ALA A 207 4.09 24.25 5.20
C ALA A 207 5.45 24.64 5.79
N ASP A 208 5.54 25.78 6.49
CA ASP A 208 6.76 26.24 7.14
C ASP A 208 7.22 25.30 8.25
N MET A 209 6.31 24.84 9.09
CA MET A 209 6.59 23.83 10.11
C MET A 209 7.13 22.54 9.46
N TRP A 210 6.54 22.13 8.34
CA TRP A 210 6.93 20.90 7.62
C TRP A 210 8.33 20.99 7.04
N VAL A 211 8.65 22.08 6.31
CA VAL A 211 9.97 22.23 5.68
C VAL A 211 11.07 22.55 6.70
N ARG A 212 10.73 23.25 7.80
CA ARG A 212 11.71 23.67 8.82
C ARG A 212 12.37 22.53 9.56
N ARG A 213 11.70 21.37 9.65
CA ARG A 213 12.27 20.15 10.29
C ARG A 213 13.33 19.45 9.45
N SER A 214 13.40 19.75 8.15
CA SER A 214 14.24 19.04 7.17
C SER A 214 15.62 19.73 6.99
N ARG A 215 16.65 18.90 6.73
CA ARG A 215 17.97 19.37 6.28
C ARG A 215 17.99 19.74 4.79
N VAL A 216 16.96 19.32 4.04
CA VAL A 216 16.76 19.60 2.60
C VAL A 216 15.41 20.29 2.36
N PRO A 217 15.16 21.48 2.95
CA PRO A 217 13.84 22.10 3.00
C PRO A 217 13.24 22.39 1.63
N LEU A 218 14.07 22.74 0.64
CA LEU A 218 13.60 23.01 -0.73
C LEU A 218 12.98 21.75 -1.35
N MET A 219 13.67 20.61 -1.25
CA MET A 219 13.23 19.33 -1.81
C MET A 219 11.92 18.87 -1.15
N VAL A 220 11.89 18.88 0.18
CA VAL A 220 10.70 18.49 0.96
C VAL A 220 9.51 19.43 0.71
N GLY A 221 9.78 20.73 0.53
CA GLY A 221 8.75 21.70 0.18
C GLY A 221 8.18 21.52 -1.22
N LEU A 222 9.01 21.14 -2.21
CA LEU A 222 8.55 20.78 -3.55
C LEU A 222 7.70 19.50 -3.50
N ASP A 223 8.15 18.48 -2.78
CA ASP A 223 7.42 17.21 -2.65
C ASP A 223 6.07 17.37 -1.92
N LEU A 224 5.99 18.25 -0.92
CA LEU A 224 4.72 18.61 -0.29
C LEU A 224 3.74 19.20 -1.32
N ARG A 225 4.20 20.20 -2.09
CA ARG A 225 3.38 20.86 -3.13
C ARG A 225 3.03 19.88 -4.26
N ALA A 226 3.96 18.99 -4.63
CA ALA A 226 3.73 17.96 -5.63
C ALA A 226 2.61 16.99 -5.22
N LYS A 227 2.58 16.56 -3.94
CA LYS A 227 1.48 15.73 -3.39
C LYS A 227 0.15 16.47 -3.36
N VAL A 228 0.14 17.75 -3.00
CA VAL A 228 -1.06 18.61 -3.08
C VAL A 228 -1.56 18.71 -4.51
N GLY A 229 -0.66 18.96 -5.47
CA GLY A 229 -0.99 19.04 -6.90
C GLY A 229 -1.50 17.70 -7.45
N ALA A 230 -0.86 16.60 -7.12
CA ALA A 230 -1.30 15.25 -7.55
C ALA A 230 -2.71 14.92 -7.04
N ASN A 231 -3.02 15.23 -5.78
CA ASN A 231 -4.38 15.06 -5.24
C ASN A 231 -5.40 15.95 -5.97
N SER A 232 -5.03 17.19 -6.29
CA SER A 232 -5.89 18.09 -7.07
C SER A 232 -6.17 17.55 -8.47
N VAL A 233 -5.16 16.95 -9.14
CA VAL A 233 -5.34 16.24 -10.42
C VAL A 233 -6.31 15.07 -10.24
N GLY A 234 -6.07 14.21 -9.26
CA GLY A 234 -6.93 13.06 -8.98
C GLY A 234 -8.38 13.46 -8.71
N ARG A 235 -8.59 14.47 -7.84
CA ARG A 235 -9.92 15.02 -7.57
C ARG A 235 -10.61 15.50 -8.86
N ASN A 236 -9.94 16.32 -9.65
CA ASN A 236 -10.56 16.90 -10.85
C ASN A 236 -10.91 15.84 -11.88
N GLN A 237 -10.06 14.84 -12.07
CA GLN A 237 -10.34 13.70 -12.96
C GLN A 237 -11.53 12.87 -12.46
N LEU A 238 -11.57 12.58 -11.15
CA LEU A 238 -12.69 11.84 -10.55
C LEU A 238 -14.01 12.61 -10.73
N LEU A 239 -14.02 13.94 -10.51
CA LEU A 239 -15.21 14.77 -10.71
C LEU A 239 -15.66 14.78 -12.19
N GLN A 240 -14.75 14.81 -13.14
CA GLN A 240 -15.10 14.69 -14.59
C GLN A 240 -15.74 13.35 -14.91
N ILE A 241 -15.27 12.26 -14.31
CA ILE A 241 -15.86 10.92 -14.46
C ILE A 241 -17.28 10.92 -13.87
N ILE A 242 -17.45 11.50 -12.66
CA ILE A 242 -18.76 11.62 -11.99
C ILE A 242 -19.73 12.46 -12.82
N GLU A 243 -19.29 13.60 -13.37
CA GLU A 243 -20.11 14.47 -14.22
C GLU A 243 -20.59 13.75 -15.48
N HIS A 244 -19.72 12.91 -16.06
CA HIS A 244 -20.03 12.21 -17.34
C HIS A 244 -20.93 10.98 -17.14
N TYR A 245 -20.73 10.19 -16.07
CA TYR A 245 -21.43 8.90 -15.88
C TYR A 245 -22.51 8.95 -14.81
N GLY A 246 -22.59 10.03 -14.05
CA GLY A 246 -23.46 10.17 -12.88
C GLY A 246 -22.81 9.62 -11.61
N PRO A 247 -23.10 10.27 -10.46
CA PRO A 247 -22.45 9.94 -9.18
C PRO A 247 -22.78 8.51 -8.71
N ASP A 248 -24.04 8.09 -8.81
CA ASP A 248 -24.46 6.75 -8.38
C ASP A 248 -23.81 5.65 -9.22
N THR A 249 -23.70 5.86 -10.56
CA THR A 249 -23.04 4.91 -11.45
C THR A 249 -21.57 4.75 -11.08
N VAL A 250 -20.83 5.87 -10.90
CA VAL A 250 -19.40 5.81 -10.56
C VAL A 250 -19.21 5.17 -9.19
N LYS A 251 -20.02 5.54 -8.19
CA LYS A 251 -19.99 4.93 -6.87
C LYS A 251 -20.28 3.42 -6.93
N ALA A 252 -21.30 3.02 -7.68
CA ALA A 252 -21.65 1.61 -7.86
C ALA A 252 -20.50 0.81 -8.51
N VAL A 253 -19.81 1.40 -9.51
CA VAL A 253 -18.60 0.79 -10.11
C VAL A 253 -17.49 0.66 -9.07
N MET A 254 -17.22 1.69 -8.25
CA MET A 254 -16.22 1.62 -7.18
C MET A 254 -16.50 0.47 -6.21
N LYS A 255 -17.74 0.33 -5.75
CA LYS A 255 -18.15 -0.78 -4.85
C LYS A 255 -18.02 -2.13 -5.54
N ARG A 256 -18.45 -2.24 -6.81
CA ARG A 256 -18.33 -3.46 -7.58
C ARG A 256 -16.88 -3.87 -7.84
N MET A 257 -15.95 -2.93 -8.06
CA MET A 257 -14.52 -3.23 -8.19
C MET A 257 -13.97 -3.94 -6.95
N MET A 258 -14.33 -3.48 -5.75
CA MET A 258 -13.92 -4.14 -4.50
C MET A 258 -14.54 -5.54 -4.38
N ASN A 259 -15.84 -5.68 -4.68
CA ASN A 259 -16.52 -6.98 -4.63
C ASN A 259 -15.93 -7.98 -5.64
N ASP A 260 -15.60 -7.52 -6.85
CA ASP A 260 -14.97 -8.35 -7.89
C ASP A 260 -13.54 -8.78 -7.48
N ALA A 261 -12.76 -7.88 -6.88
CA ALA A 261 -11.43 -8.23 -6.39
C ALA A 261 -11.49 -9.27 -5.26
N GLU A 262 -12.39 -9.08 -4.31
CA GLU A 262 -12.67 -10.07 -3.25
C GLU A 262 -13.09 -11.42 -3.86
N GLY A 263 -14.12 -11.43 -4.71
CA GLY A 263 -14.65 -12.66 -5.29
C GLY A 263 -13.62 -13.43 -6.11
N ARG A 264 -12.78 -12.74 -6.89
CA ARG A 264 -11.69 -13.36 -7.68
C ARG A 264 -10.60 -13.92 -6.79
N LEU A 265 -10.21 -13.22 -5.71
CA LEU A 265 -9.21 -13.75 -4.79
C LEU A 265 -9.75 -14.97 -4.02
N ARG A 266 -10.98 -14.91 -3.51
CA ARG A 266 -11.64 -16.06 -2.88
C ARG A 266 -11.72 -17.26 -3.81
N ALA A 267 -12.10 -17.07 -5.07
CA ALA A 267 -12.14 -18.15 -6.07
C ALA A 267 -10.77 -18.79 -6.29
N LYS A 268 -9.69 -18.02 -6.29
CA LYS A 268 -8.32 -18.56 -6.35
C LYS A 268 -7.96 -19.35 -5.10
N LEU A 269 -8.32 -18.84 -3.93
CA LEU A 269 -8.03 -19.52 -2.65
C LEU A 269 -8.73 -20.86 -2.55
N VAL A 270 -9.96 -21.00 -3.06
CA VAL A 270 -10.67 -22.30 -3.15
C VAL A 270 -9.85 -23.33 -3.93
N GLY A 271 -9.11 -22.92 -4.95
CA GLY A 271 -8.22 -23.79 -5.73
C GLY A 271 -6.94 -24.23 -5.03
N ILE A 272 -6.61 -23.64 -3.88
CA ILE A 272 -5.44 -23.98 -3.08
C ILE A 272 -5.86 -24.91 -1.93
N PRO A 273 -5.12 -25.99 -1.65
CA PRO A 273 -5.44 -26.88 -0.53
C PRO A 273 -5.48 -26.17 0.82
N ASP A 274 -6.36 -26.61 1.71
CA ASP A 274 -6.37 -26.13 3.09
C ASP A 274 -5.13 -26.61 3.84
N GLY A 275 -4.64 -25.79 4.76
CA GLY A 275 -3.46 -26.09 5.54
C GLY A 275 -2.85 -24.89 6.23
N THR A 276 -1.81 -25.16 7.02
CA THR A 276 -1.02 -24.15 7.72
C THR A 276 0.44 -24.30 7.36
N TRP A 277 1.08 -23.22 6.92
CA TRP A 277 2.49 -23.19 6.55
C TRP A 277 3.20 -22.14 7.39
N LYS A 278 4.32 -22.55 8.02
CA LYS A 278 5.10 -21.67 8.91
C LYS A 278 6.44 -21.32 8.29
N ALA A 279 6.86 -20.09 8.52
CA ALA A 279 8.20 -19.63 8.23
C ALA A 279 8.64 -18.59 9.26
N THR A 280 9.96 -18.51 9.47
CA THR A 280 10.57 -17.44 10.28
C THR A 280 11.67 -16.82 9.43
N GLY A 281 11.63 -15.51 9.32
CA GLY A 281 12.71 -14.69 8.78
C GLY A 281 13.49 -14.05 9.92
N TYR A 282 14.77 -13.79 9.72
CA TYR A 282 15.65 -13.27 10.74
C TYR A 282 16.35 -12.01 10.27
N GLN A 283 16.54 -11.08 11.17
CA GLN A 283 17.43 -9.93 11.04
C GLN A 283 18.31 -9.85 12.28
N ASP A 284 19.48 -9.28 12.14
CA ASP A 284 20.44 -9.04 13.18
C ASP A 284 20.53 -7.54 13.49
N GLN A 285 21.24 -7.21 14.58
CA GLN A 285 21.66 -5.86 14.90
C GLN A 285 20.52 -4.86 15.04
N SER A 286 19.77 -4.98 16.14
CA SER A 286 18.72 -4.01 16.49
C SER A 286 19.27 -2.61 16.80
N HIS A 287 20.52 -2.51 17.28
CA HIS A 287 21.27 -1.29 17.56
C HIS A 287 22.77 -1.55 17.46
N GLU A 288 23.59 -0.51 17.51
CA GLU A 288 25.06 -0.64 17.46
C GLU A 288 25.56 -1.50 18.63
N GLY A 289 26.37 -2.52 18.31
CA GLY A 289 26.92 -3.47 19.28
C GLY A 289 25.99 -4.63 19.65
N ASP A 290 24.74 -4.63 19.23
CA ASP A 290 23.85 -5.78 19.39
C ASP A 290 24.33 -6.95 18.52
N ARG A 291 24.40 -8.15 19.12
CA ARG A 291 24.73 -9.42 18.46
C ARG A 291 23.54 -10.39 18.48
N GLY A 292 22.38 -9.90 18.88
CA GLY A 292 21.15 -10.67 18.88
C GLY A 292 20.66 -10.99 17.47
N VAL A 293 19.86 -12.02 17.35
CA VAL A 293 19.11 -12.37 16.14
C VAL A 293 17.63 -12.25 16.46
N HIS A 294 16.94 -11.46 15.65
CA HIS A 294 15.55 -11.12 15.86
C HIS A 294 14.69 -11.74 14.75
N GLY A 295 13.70 -12.53 15.12
CA GLY A 295 12.87 -13.29 14.21
C GLY A 295 11.47 -12.72 14.05
N ILE A 296 10.97 -12.67 12.81
CA ILE A 296 9.55 -12.54 12.50
C ILE A 296 9.04 -13.91 12.07
N THR A 297 8.15 -14.46 12.86
CA THR A 297 7.49 -15.74 12.58
C THR A 297 6.11 -15.47 11.99
N VAL A 298 5.74 -16.24 10.98
CA VAL A 298 4.38 -16.25 10.44
C VAL A 298 3.89 -17.67 10.23
N ALA A 299 2.68 -17.96 10.69
CA ALA A 299 1.90 -19.11 10.30
C ALA A 299 0.77 -18.62 9.39
N VAL A 300 0.81 -19.04 8.13
CA VAL A 300 -0.26 -18.74 7.18
C VAL A 300 -1.20 -19.94 7.14
N THR A 301 -2.41 -19.74 7.63
CA THR A 301 -3.48 -20.73 7.58
C THR A 301 -4.46 -20.37 6.46
N LYS A 302 -4.67 -21.28 5.54
CA LYS A 302 -5.66 -21.18 4.48
C LYS A 302 -6.81 -22.13 4.81
N THR A 303 -8.02 -21.61 4.91
CA THR A 303 -9.25 -22.37 5.16
C THR A 303 -10.30 -21.96 4.14
N HIS A 304 -10.72 -22.87 3.29
CA HIS A 304 -11.66 -22.67 2.20
C HIS A 304 -11.25 -21.51 1.27
N ASP A 305 -11.80 -20.32 1.43
CA ASP A 305 -11.56 -19.14 0.60
C ASP A 305 -10.93 -17.97 1.37
N HIS A 306 -10.34 -18.26 2.54
CA HIS A 306 -9.83 -17.27 3.47
C HIS A 306 -8.41 -17.57 3.95
N LEU A 307 -7.63 -16.54 4.25
CA LEU A 307 -6.29 -16.63 4.82
C LEU A 307 -6.26 -16.05 6.23
N THR A 308 -5.46 -16.63 7.09
CA THR A 308 -5.08 -16.03 8.38
C THR A 308 -3.57 -15.94 8.46
N PHE A 309 -3.06 -14.74 8.67
CA PHE A 309 -1.64 -14.48 8.93
C PHE A 309 -1.45 -14.34 10.44
N ASP A 310 -0.94 -15.39 11.06
CA ASP A 310 -0.68 -15.43 12.50
C ASP A 310 0.82 -15.21 12.77
N PHE A 311 1.16 -14.09 13.38
CA PHE A 311 2.52 -13.68 13.74
C PHE A 311 2.90 -14.00 15.18
N THR A 312 2.11 -14.79 15.88
CA THR A 312 2.41 -15.24 17.25
C THR A 312 3.78 -15.91 17.32
N GLY A 313 4.60 -15.48 18.29
CA GLY A 313 5.97 -15.93 18.46
C GLY A 313 7.01 -15.12 17.69
N THR A 314 6.62 -13.98 17.12
CA THR A 314 7.55 -12.93 16.67
C THR A 314 8.26 -12.32 17.86
N ASN A 315 9.55 -11.99 17.72
CA ASN A 315 10.33 -11.42 18.82
C ASN A 315 9.79 -10.05 19.29
N PRO A 316 9.98 -9.69 20.56
CA PRO A 316 9.65 -8.36 21.07
C PRO A 316 10.33 -7.24 20.28
N GLN A 317 9.71 -6.06 20.26
CA GLN A 317 10.29 -4.86 19.65
C GLN A 317 11.69 -4.58 20.22
N ALA A 318 12.62 -4.16 19.34
CA ALA A 318 14.02 -3.98 19.71
C ALA A 318 14.69 -2.88 18.88
N GLY A 319 15.41 -1.99 19.52
CA GLY A 319 16.17 -0.92 18.88
C GLY A 319 15.40 -0.23 17.76
N VAL A 320 16.01 -0.15 16.56
CA VAL A 320 15.46 0.54 15.37
C VAL A 320 14.82 -0.39 14.36
N ILE A 321 14.76 -1.70 14.63
CA ILE A 321 14.32 -2.72 13.68
C ILE A 321 12.83 -3.08 13.80
N ASN A 322 12.01 -2.10 14.10
CA ASN A 322 10.58 -2.29 14.30
C ASN A 322 9.76 -1.72 13.17
N CYS A 323 8.55 -2.23 12.96
CA CYS A 323 7.50 -1.56 12.23
C CYS A 323 6.16 -1.64 12.97
N THR A 324 5.28 -0.73 12.65
CA THR A 324 3.92 -0.69 13.19
C THR A 324 3.02 -1.71 12.48
N TYR A 325 1.77 -1.81 12.91
CA TYR A 325 0.74 -2.57 12.22
C TYR A 325 0.61 -2.17 10.73
N ALA A 326 0.72 -0.87 10.41
CA ALA A 326 0.72 -0.38 9.04
C ALA A 326 1.89 -0.96 8.21
N GLY A 327 3.10 -0.97 8.78
CA GLY A 327 4.28 -1.56 8.13
C GLY A 327 4.17 -3.08 7.94
N MET A 328 3.64 -3.80 8.92
CA MET A 328 3.36 -5.24 8.80
C MET A 328 2.37 -5.52 7.68
N ARG A 329 1.25 -4.77 7.61
CA ARG A 329 0.24 -4.93 6.57
C ARG A 329 0.80 -4.57 5.19
N GLY A 330 1.61 -3.52 5.08
CA GLY A 330 2.34 -3.18 3.85
C GLY A 330 3.26 -4.32 3.38
N GLY A 331 3.95 -4.98 4.31
CA GLY A 331 4.75 -6.18 4.01
C GLY A 331 3.91 -7.35 3.49
N ILE A 332 2.72 -7.57 4.04
CA ILE A 332 1.79 -8.59 3.52
C ILE A 332 1.37 -8.23 2.09
N MET A 333 0.96 -6.97 1.84
CA MET A 333 0.50 -6.52 0.53
C MET A 333 1.60 -6.59 -0.53
N LEU A 334 2.85 -6.22 -0.21
CA LEU A 334 4.00 -6.35 -1.10
C LEU A 334 4.19 -7.77 -1.65
N ALA A 335 3.86 -8.78 -0.88
CA ALA A 335 3.95 -10.16 -1.33
C ALA A 335 2.63 -10.69 -1.90
N LEU A 336 1.48 -10.34 -1.35
CA LEU A 336 0.17 -10.83 -1.78
C LEU A 336 -0.17 -10.35 -3.20
N LEU A 337 0.00 -9.06 -3.48
CA LEU A 337 -0.37 -8.47 -4.77
C LEU A 337 0.28 -9.20 -5.96
N PRO A 338 1.61 -9.34 -6.06
CA PRO A 338 2.20 -9.99 -7.21
C PRO A 338 2.02 -11.51 -7.24
N HIS A 339 1.81 -12.18 -6.08
CA HIS A 339 1.75 -13.64 -6.02
C HIS A 339 0.34 -14.21 -6.17
N LEU A 340 -0.64 -13.56 -5.56
CA LEU A 340 -2.03 -14.03 -5.58
C LEU A 340 -2.96 -13.14 -6.39
N ALA A 341 -2.68 -11.84 -6.47
CA ALA A 341 -3.55 -10.87 -7.11
C ALA A 341 -2.98 -10.26 -8.40
N GLY A 342 -1.89 -10.81 -8.98
CA GLY A 342 -1.24 -10.24 -10.17
C GLY A 342 -2.10 -10.19 -11.44
N ASP A 343 -3.17 -10.95 -11.51
CA ASP A 343 -4.18 -10.98 -12.59
C ASP A 343 -5.58 -10.54 -12.11
N ILE A 344 -5.66 -9.97 -10.92
CA ILE A 344 -6.88 -9.39 -10.32
C ILE A 344 -6.72 -7.86 -10.31
N PRO A 345 -7.77 -7.08 -10.59
CA PRO A 345 -7.72 -5.63 -10.38
C PRO A 345 -7.30 -5.28 -8.94
N TRP A 346 -6.35 -4.35 -8.80
CA TRP A 346 -5.80 -4.00 -7.48
C TRP A 346 -6.73 -3.04 -6.73
N SER A 347 -7.89 -3.57 -6.37
CA SER A 347 -8.84 -2.95 -5.45
C SER A 347 -8.59 -3.53 -4.06
N THR A 348 -7.63 -2.94 -3.35
CA THR A 348 -7.10 -3.47 -2.10
C THR A 348 -8.15 -3.53 -1.02
N GLY A 349 -9.13 -2.61 -1.00
CA GLY A 349 -10.27 -2.67 -0.08
C GLY A 349 -11.08 -3.97 -0.18
N GLY A 350 -11.18 -4.57 -1.40
CA GLY A 350 -11.78 -5.89 -1.59
C GLY A 350 -10.84 -7.04 -1.19
N LEU A 351 -9.55 -6.94 -1.51
CA LEU A 351 -8.56 -7.97 -1.20
C LEU A 351 -8.37 -8.14 0.31
N LEU A 352 -8.39 -7.03 1.06
CA LEU A 352 -8.25 -7.05 2.53
C LEU A 352 -9.36 -7.85 3.24
N ARG A 353 -10.54 -8.02 2.61
CA ARG A 353 -11.64 -8.83 3.15
C ARG A 353 -11.38 -10.34 3.07
N CYS A 354 -10.33 -10.76 2.37
CA CYS A 354 -10.01 -12.18 2.17
C CYS A 354 -9.03 -12.74 3.21
N PHE A 355 -8.58 -11.92 4.17
CA PHE A 355 -7.66 -12.40 5.19
C PHE A 355 -7.76 -11.64 6.51
N ASP A 356 -7.34 -12.33 7.57
CA ASP A 356 -7.18 -11.80 8.91
C ASP A 356 -5.70 -11.75 9.29
N ILE A 357 -5.35 -10.81 10.18
CA ILE A 357 -4.02 -10.67 10.77
C ILE A 357 -4.14 -10.84 12.28
N VAL A 358 -3.40 -11.80 12.81
CA VAL A 358 -3.20 -12.00 14.25
C VAL A 358 -1.78 -11.63 14.59
N SER A 359 -1.60 -10.66 15.47
CA SER A 359 -0.27 -10.18 15.89
C SER A 359 -0.33 -9.65 17.32
N GLU A 360 0.75 -9.87 18.05
CA GLU A 360 0.92 -9.35 19.41
C GLU A 360 1.51 -7.93 19.34
N GLU A 361 0.90 -7.00 20.09
CA GLU A 361 1.46 -5.66 20.27
C GLU A 361 2.81 -5.72 21.02
N GLY A 362 3.72 -4.81 20.68
CA GLY A 362 5.06 -4.79 21.28
C GLY A 362 6.05 -5.76 20.65
N THR A 363 5.71 -6.33 19.47
CA THR A 363 6.64 -7.14 18.68
C THR A 363 7.29 -6.31 17.56
N ILE A 364 8.42 -6.81 16.99
CA ILE A 364 9.18 -6.08 15.97
C ILE A 364 8.38 -5.77 14.67
N ASN A 365 7.29 -6.46 14.41
CA ASN A 365 6.41 -6.17 13.27
C ASN A 365 5.04 -5.61 13.66
N ASN A 366 4.81 -5.37 14.94
CA ASN A 366 3.64 -4.66 15.47
C ASN A 366 4.04 -3.86 16.73
N ALA A 367 4.97 -2.92 16.53
CA ALA A 367 5.56 -2.16 17.59
C ALA A 367 4.60 -1.10 18.16
N THR A 368 4.64 -0.94 19.46
CA THR A 368 3.91 0.11 20.18
C THR A 368 4.74 1.38 20.32
N PHE A 369 4.08 2.52 20.36
CA PHE A 369 4.74 3.79 20.67
C PHE A 369 5.37 3.75 22.07
N PRO A 370 6.58 4.29 22.26
CA PRO A 370 7.39 5.11 21.37
C PRO A 370 8.56 4.38 20.67
N ALA A 371 8.42 3.14 20.25
CA ALA A 371 9.50 2.39 19.60
C ALA A 371 10.06 3.13 18.37
N ALA A 372 11.37 3.01 18.12
CA ALA A 372 11.98 3.52 16.90
C ALA A 372 11.58 2.64 15.69
N VAL A 373 11.20 3.26 14.58
CA VAL A 373 10.66 2.59 13.37
C VAL A 373 11.26 3.09 12.06
N SER A 374 12.33 3.89 12.10
CA SER A 374 12.93 4.46 10.88
C SER A 374 13.38 3.41 9.86
N ARG A 375 13.71 2.19 10.31
CA ARG A 375 14.11 1.07 9.44
C ARG A 375 12.94 0.16 9.03
N ALA A 376 11.70 0.53 9.32
CA ALA A 376 10.53 -0.30 9.05
C ALA A 376 10.47 -0.86 7.62
N PRO A 377 10.64 -0.08 6.52
CA PRO A 377 10.49 -0.60 5.17
C PRO A 377 11.56 -1.63 4.78
N ILE A 378 12.82 -1.37 5.14
CA ILE A 378 13.97 -2.19 4.73
C ILE A 378 14.27 -3.35 5.67
N GLY A 379 13.66 -3.37 6.83
CA GLY A 379 13.81 -4.39 7.88
C GLY A 379 12.52 -5.21 8.06
N PRO A 380 11.75 -4.92 9.11
CA PRO A 380 10.66 -5.79 9.54
C PRO A 380 9.50 -5.90 8.54
N ALA A 381 9.13 -4.84 7.80
CA ALA A 381 8.08 -4.94 6.78
C ALA A 381 8.55 -5.82 5.60
N TRP A 382 9.78 -5.63 5.12
CA TRP A 382 10.37 -6.49 4.10
C TRP A 382 10.53 -7.94 4.58
N LEU A 383 10.92 -8.13 5.84
CA LEU A 383 11.06 -9.45 6.43
C LEU A 383 9.71 -10.16 6.57
N THR A 384 8.65 -9.43 6.92
CA THR A 384 7.26 -9.90 6.91
C THR A 384 6.88 -10.42 5.52
N ALA A 385 7.15 -9.65 4.46
CA ALA A 385 6.88 -10.06 3.08
C ALA A 385 7.65 -11.33 2.68
N THR A 386 8.93 -11.42 3.02
CA THR A 386 9.78 -12.57 2.65
C THR A 386 9.46 -13.83 3.46
N SER A 387 9.07 -13.70 4.71
CA SER A 387 8.62 -14.81 5.55
C SER A 387 7.32 -15.42 5.03
N TRP A 388 6.35 -14.59 4.72
CA TRP A 388 5.10 -15.02 4.09
C TRP A 388 5.34 -15.69 2.73
N ARG A 389 6.19 -15.13 1.86
CA ARG A 389 6.57 -15.77 0.59
C ARG A 389 7.22 -17.14 0.80
N SER A 390 8.01 -17.29 1.84
CA SER A 390 8.65 -18.56 2.18
C SER A 390 7.64 -19.60 2.68
N ALA A 391 6.64 -19.19 3.46
CA ALA A 391 5.53 -20.02 3.87
C ALA A 391 4.69 -20.48 2.66
N SER A 392 4.31 -19.56 1.76
CA SER A 392 3.49 -19.86 0.58
C SER A 392 4.18 -20.79 -0.44
N ARG A 393 5.50 -20.71 -0.59
CA ARG A 393 6.27 -21.66 -1.43
C ARG A 393 6.19 -23.08 -0.92
N ARG A 394 6.15 -23.29 0.39
CA ARG A 394 5.99 -24.63 0.98
C ARG A 394 4.59 -25.21 0.68
N CYS A 395 3.58 -24.37 0.56
CA CYS A 395 2.26 -24.77 0.10
C CYS A 395 2.30 -25.37 -1.32
N SER A 396 2.97 -24.70 -2.26
CA SER A 396 3.06 -25.15 -3.65
C SER A 396 3.91 -26.43 -3.85
N THR A 397 4.88 -26.67 -2.96
CA THR A 397 5.76 -27.86 -3.05
C THR A 397 5.16 -29.09 -2.35
N SER A 398 4.27 -28.90 -1.38
CA SER A 398 3.59 -30.02 -0.70
C SER A 398 2.54 -30.70 -1.56
N HIS A 399 2.11 -30.08 -2.66
CA HIS A 399 1.22 -30.66 -3.66
C HIS A 399 1.83 -30.44 -5.04
N PRO A 400 2.64 -31.40 -5.55
CA PRO A 400 3.09 -31.35 -6.92
C PRO A 400 1.86 -31.46 -7.83
N THR A 401 1.41 -30.33 -8.37
CA THR A 401 0.52 -30.36 -9.53
C THR A 401 1.23 -31.21 -10.56
N ARG A 402 0.67 -32.38 -10.88
CA ARG A 402 1.06 -33.16 -12.05
C ARG A 402 0.88 -32.23 -13.25
N HIS A 403 1.92 -31.51 -13.63
CA HIS A 403 2.05 -31.05 -14.99
C HIS A 403 2.03 -32.33 -15.84
N ARG A 404 0.86 -32.64 -16.35
CA ARG A 404 0.70 -33.61 -17.42
C ARG A 404 1.57 -33.10 -18.55
N ALA A 405 2.77 -33.65 -18.65
CA ALA A 405 3.58 -33.50 -19.82
C ALA A 405 2.65 -33.86 -21.01
N THR A 406 2.32 -32.88 -21.82
CA THR A 406 1.67 -33.10 -23.08
C THR A 406 2.51 -34.12 -23.81
N SER A 407 1.90 -35.26 -24.09
CA SER A 407 2.44 -36.36 -24.82
C SER A 407 3.23 -35.88 -26.05
N ARG A 408 4.50 -36.23 -26.06
CA ARG A 408 5.35 -36.17 -27.25
C ARG A 408 4.65 -36.94 -28.35
N PRO A 409 4.50 -36.43 -29.56
CA PRO A 409 4.03 -37.25 -30.69
C PRO A 409 5.00 -38.41 -30.92
N PRO A 410 4.50 -39.59 -31.38
CA PRO A 410 5.35 -40.74 -31.60
C PRO A 410 6.45 -40.45 -32.63
N ALA A 411 7.64 -40.91 -32.34
CA ALA A 411 8.79 -40.81 -33.22
C ALA A 411 8.48 -41.52 -34.56
N ALA A 412 8.69 -40.83 -35.67
CA ALA A 412 8.70 -41.43 -37.01
C ALA A 412 9.91 -42.34 -37.13
N GLU A 413 9.68 -43.51 -37.74
CA GLU A 413 10.72 -44.51 -38.04
C GLU A 413 11.81 -43.99 -38.97
N PRO A 414 13.06 -44.54 -38.92
CA PRO A 414 14.18 -44.02 -39.70
C PRO A 414 14.08 -44.54 -41.16
N GLY A 415 13.80 -43.66 -42.06
CA GLY A 415 13.99 -43.90 -43.49
C GLY A 415 15.42 -43.52 -43.96
N THR A 416 16.04 -44.36 -44.70
CA THR A 416 17.37 -44.33 -45.31
C THR A 416 17.74 -43.03 -46.00
N PRO A 417 19.04 -42.66 -46.09
CA PRO A 417 19.49 -41.39 -46.64
C PRO A 417 19.72 -41.44 -48.17
N PRO A 418 19.60 -40.35 -48.87
CA PRO A 418 20.32 -40.14 -50.11
C PRO A 418 21.48 -39.14 -49.97
N SER A 419 22.47 -39.43 -50.73
CA SER A 419 23.81 -38.88 -50.82
C SER A 419 23.91 -37.43 -51.31
N SER A 420 24.94 -36.75 -50.77
CA SER A 420 25.85 -35.76 -51.42
C SER A 420 25.29 -34.60 -52.27
N ARG A 421 25.58 -33.38 -51.87
CA ARG A 421 26.53 -32.46 -52.53
C ARG A 421 26.58 -31.10 -51.77
N ALA A 422 27.81 -30.62 -51.77
CA ALA A 422 28.23 -29.37 -51.16
C ALA A 422 27.71 -28.11 -51.83
N SER A 423 27.53 -27.01 -51.09
CA SER A 423 28.15 -25.71 -51.37
C SER A 423 27.86 -24.69 -50.26
N THR A 424 28.93 -24.18 -49.73
CA THR A 424 29.29 -22.85 -49.20
C THR A 424 28.20 -21.77 -49.21
N ASN A 425 28.07 -21.15 -48.11
CA ASN A 425 28.23 -19.75 -47.70
C ASN A 425 27.29 -19.34 -46.57
N GLY A 426 27.81 -18.97 -45.54
CA GLY A 426 27.85 -17.94 -44.59
C GLY A 426 26.64 -17.02 -44.45
N GLU A 427 26.03 -17.08 -43.24
CA GLU A 427 25.49 -15.87 -42.64
C GLU A 427 25.24 -16.10 -41.15
N ARG A 428 25.88 -15.26 -40.35
CA ARG A 428 25.75 -15.20 -38.90
C ARG A 428 24.40 -14.57 -38.56
N SER A 429 23.43 -15.30 -38.03
CA SER A 429 22.28 -14.71 -37.38
C SER A 429 22.47 -14.68 -35.86
N ARG A 430 22.37 -13.49 -35.34
CA ARG A 430 22.53 -13.12 -33.94
C ARG A 430 21.37 -13.74 -33.11
N ARG A 431 21.71 -14.63 -32.20
CA ARG A 431 20.83 -15.00 -31.10
C ARG A 431 20.77 -13.83 -30.11
N ARG A 432 19.65 -13.10 -30.08
CA ARG A 432 19.29 -12.21 -28.96
C ARG A 432 18.72 -13.07 -27.85
N SER A 433 19.51 -13.27 -26.81
CA SER A 433 19.01 -13.79 -25.53
C SER A 433 18.23 -12.69 -24.80
N CYS A 434 16.95 -12.91 -24.53
CA CYS A 434 16.22 -12.16 -23.52
C CYS A 434 16.85 -12.42 -22.17
N ARG A 435 17.72 -11.54 -21.71
CA ARG A 435 18.11 -11.44 -20.30
C ARG A 435 17.14 -10.49 -19.63
N SER A 436 16.40 -11.03 -18.68
CA SER A 436 15.54 -10.32 -17.76
C SER A 436 16.28 -9.21 -17.02
N SER A 437 15.62 -8.07 -16.87
CA SER A 437 16.08 -6.80 -16.29
C SER A 437 16.28 -6.81 -14.76
N TRP A 438 16.77 -7.89 -14.17
CA TRP A 438 16.89 -8.09 -12.71
C TRP A 438 18.31 -7.91 -12.15
N THR A 439 19.25 -7.34 -12.89
CA THR A 439 20.67 -7.24 -12.48
C THR A 439 21.17 -5.80 -12.27
N ARG A 440 20.34 -4.83 -11.87
CA ARG A 440 20.81 -3.46 -11.59
C ARG A 440 20.64 -2.98 -10.14
N TRP A 441 20.54 -3.87 -9.17
CA TRP A 441 20.48 -3.52 -7.75
C TRP A 441 21.61 -4.18 -6.93
N ARG A 442 22.84 -4.12 -7.45
CA ARG A 442 24.05 -4.36 -6.64
C ARG A 442 25.06 -3.30 -6.99
N ALA A 443 25.07 -2.21 -6.27
CA ALA A 443 26.08 -1.18 -6.08
C ALA A 443 25.44 0.22 -6.09
N ALA A 444 24.96 0.66 -4.97
CA ALA A 444 25.05 2.00 -4.41
C ALA A 444 24.70 1.90 -2.91
#